data_9364a7025cd7774f7f0fdef23333947b
#
_entry.id   9364a7025cd7774f7f0fdef23333947b
#
_cell.length_a   1.000
_cell.length_b   1.000
_cell.length_c   1.000
_cell.angle_alpha   90.00
_cell.angle_beta   90.00
_cell.angle_gamma   90.00
#
_symmetry.space_group_name_H-M   'P 1'
#
loop_
_entity.id
_entity.type
_entity.pdbx_description
1 polymer ?
#
loop_
_entity_poly.entity_id
_entity_poly.type
_entity_poly.pdbx_seq_one_letter_code
_entity_poly.pdbx_strand_id
1 'polypeptide(L)'
;VPHWFKKTGNFAIPLVQVGYHRDPLLKKLPMLHEITNKQDHPLVKLVSTPGAIGYSLLLPPRSPKNTLKILRAAFDKMVQDKQFIGDIRKQRLRLLPSSGLSIQKLVDDAIKTTTTASKARLRSIIFAK
;
A
#
# COMPACT_ATOMS: atom_id res chain seq x y z
N VAL A 1 2.28 -16.00 1.81
CA VAL A 1 1.46 -16.18 0.59
C VAL A 1 0.24 -16.99 1.00
N PRO A 2 -0.98 -16.59 0.67
CA PRO A 2 -2.19 -17.34 0.97
C PRO A 2 -2.09 -18.78 0.43
N HIS A 3 -2.75 -19.74 1.12
CA HIS A 3 -2.70 -21.15 0.75
C HIS A 3 -3.19 -21.43 -0.69
N TRP A 4 -4.07 -20.62 -1.20
CA TRP A 4 -4.64 -20.67 -2.56
C TRP A 4 -3.61 -20.37 -3.68
N PHE A 5 -2.45 -19.77 -3.35
CA PHE A 5 -1.31 -19.60 -4.26
C PHE A 5 -0.25 -20.70 -4.14
N LYS A 6 -0.44 -21.67 -3.24
CA LYS A 6 0.49 -22.79 -3.07
C LYS A 6 0.24 -23.87 -4.13
N LYS A 7 1.30 -24.58 -4.54
CA LYS A 7 1.24 -25.61 -5.57
C LYS A 7 0.18 -26.70 -5.37
N THR A 8 -0.18 -26.99 -4.10
CA THR A 8 -1.15 -28.02 -3.73
C THR A 8 -2.61 -27.55 -3.66
N GLY A 9 -2.87 -26.26 -3.86
CA GLY A 9 -4.22 -25.69 -3.78
C GLY A 9 -4.47 -24.61 -4.83
N ASN A 10 -3.90 -24.79 -6.02
CA ASN A 10 -3.84 -23.80 -7.11
C ASN A 10 -5.20 -23.50 -7.75
N PHE A 11 -6.12 -22.89 -7.01
CA PHE A 11 -7.33 -22.33 -7.61
C PHE A 11 -7.23 -20.81 -7.88
N ALA A 12 -6.10 -20.18 -7.52
CA ALA A 12 -5.84 -18.77 -7.85
C ALA A 12 -4.44 -18.61 -8.43
N ILE A 13 -4.37 -18.04 -9.64
CA ILE A 13 -3.14 -17.74 -10.34
C ILE A 13 -2.95 -16.22 -10.30
N PRO A 14 -1.94 -15.70 -9.58
CA PRO A 14 -1.65 -14.29 -9.60
C PRO A 14 -1.10 -13.88 -10.97
N LEU A 15 -1.62 -12.80 -11.55
CA LEU A 15 -1.25 -12.33 -12.90
C LEU A 15 -0.34 -11.11 -12.84
N VAL A 16 -0.57 -10.21 -11.89
CA VAL A 16 0.12 -8.93 -11.79
C VAL A 16 0.17 -8.46 -10.34
N GLN A 17 1.18 -7.69 -10.00
CA GLN A 17 1.28 -7.02 -8.71
C GLN A 17 0.91 -5.54 -8.88
N VAL A 18 0.03 -5.06 -7.99
CA VAL A 18 -0.33 -3.64 -7.89
C VAL A 18 0.28 -3.09 -6.60
N GLY A 19 1.18 -2.12 -6.72
CA GLY A 19 1.87 -1.55 -5.57
C GLY A 19 3.08 -0.71 -5.98
N TYR A 20 3.79 -0.18 -4.98
CA TYR A 20 5.01 0.60 -5.20
C TYR A 20 6.27 -0.27 -5.22
N HIS A 21 6.21 -1.41 -4.56
CA HIS A 21 7.34 -2.34 -4.45
C HIS A 21 6.90 -3.75 -4.76
N ARG A 22 7.79 -4.49 -5.42
CA ARG A 22 7.59 -5.90 -5.72
C ARG A 22 7.61 -6.73 -4.44
N ASP A 23 6.63 -7.63 -4.27
CA ASP A 23 6.63 -8.57 -3.17
C ASP A 23 7.78 -9.58 -3.33
N PRO A 24 8.66 -9.73 -2.32
CA PRO A 24 9.76 -10.70 -2.36
C PRO A 24 9.32 -12.14 -2.57
N LEU A 25 8.07 -12.49 -2.23
CA LEU A 25 7.52 -13.83 -2.42
C LEU A 25 6.97 -14.04 -3.85
N LEU A 26 6.80 -12.97 -4.62
CA LEU A 26 6.21 -13.00 -5.97
C LEU A 26 7.19 -12.40 -7.01
N LYS A 27 8.48 -12.66 -6.87
CA LYS A 27 9.56 -12.04 -7.65
C LYS A 27 9.38 -12.10 -9.17
N LYS A 28 8.77 -13.19 -9.67
CA LYS A 28 8.58 -13.42 -11.10
C LYS A 28 7.33 -12.76 -11.68
N LEU A 29 6.47 -12.21 -10.82
CA LEU A 29 5.23 -11.60 -11.24
C LEU A 29 5.48 -10.16 -11.67
N PRO A 30 4.98 -9.70 -12.82
CA PRO A 30 5.19 -8.33 -13.26
C PRO A 30 4.46 -7.35 -12.33
N MET A 31 5.02 -6.15 -12.20
CA MET A 31 4.33 -5.02 -11.60
C MET A 31 3.41 -4.37 -12.64
N LEU A 32 2.29 -3.82 -12.21
CA LEU A 32 1.34 -3.19 -13.13
C LEU A 32 1.99 -2.10 -14.00
N HIS A 33 2.91 -1.31 -13.46
CA HIS A 33 3.61 -0.28 -14.21
C HIS A 33 4.60 -0.82 -15.26
N GLU A 34 5.02 -2.09 -15.17
CA GLU A 34 5.92 -2.71 -16.14
C GLU A 34 5.19 -3.17 -17.41
N ILE A 35 3.87 -3.39 -17.30
CA ILE A 35 3.03 -3.87 -18.41
C ILE A 35 2.07 -2.81 -18.94
N THR A 36 2.11 -1.59 -18.42
CA THR A 36 1.30 -0.47 -18.89
C THR A 36 2.14 0.54 -19.67
N ASN A 37 1.50 1.30 -20.55
CA ASN A 37 2.16 2.38 -21.29
C ASN A 37 2.67 3.47 -20.33
N LYS A 38 3.81 4.08 -20.65
CA LYS A 38 4.43 5.13 -19.82
C LYS A 38 3.48 6.30 -19.53
N GLN A 39 2.61 6.65 -20.49
CA GLN A 39 1.59 7.71 -20.31
C GLN A 39 0.58 7.40 -19.20
N ASP A 40 0.35 6.12 -18.88
CA ASP A 40 -0.59 5.69 -17.86
C ASP A 40 0.07 5.46 -16.48
N HIS A 41 1.40 5.59 -16.37
CA HIS A 41 2.10 5.43 -15.08
C HIS A 41 1.58 6.32 -13.96
N PRO A 42 1.18 7.60 -14.19
CA PRO A 42 0.56 8.40 -13.13
C PRO A 42 -0.75 7.79 -12.60
N LEU A 43 -1.54 7.16 -13.49
CA LEU A 43 -2.77 6.45 -13.09
C LEU A 43 -2.46 5.19 -12.29
N VAL A 44 -1.49 4.40 -12.75
CA VAL A 44 -1.03 3.21 -12.04
C VAL A 44 -0.55 3.57 -10.64
N LYS A 45 0.21 4.65 -10.50
CA LYS A 45 0.67 5.17 -9.22
C LYS A 45 -0.50 5.53 -8.30
N LEU A 46 -1.49 6.25 -8.83
CA LEU A 46 -2.69 6.65 -8.09
C LEU A 46 -3.47 5.43 -7.58
N VAL A 47 -3.73 4.46 -8.46
CA VAL A 47 -4.45 3.22 -8.11
C VAL A 47 -3.66 2.35 -7.13
N SER A 48 -2.33 2.41 -7.15
CA SER A 48 -1.47 1.66 -6.23
C SER A 48 -1.38 2.28 -4.82
N THR A 49 -1.72 3.56 -4.68
CA THR A 49 -1.58 4.30 -3.42
C THR A 49 -2.37 3.70 -2.25
N PRO A 50 -3.66 3.33 -2.39
CA PRO A 50 -4.42 2.72 -1.30
C PRO A 50 -3.78 1.44 -0.75
N GLY A 51 -3.28 0.58 -1.64
CA GLY A 51 -2.59 -0.65 -1.24
C GLY A 51 -1.28 -0.41 -0.50
N ALA A 52 -0.58 0.67 -0.86
CA ALA A 52 0.67 1.06 -0.19
C ALA A 52 0.44 1.71 1.19
N ILE A 53 -0.69 2.39 1.38
CA ILE A 53 -1.10 2.96 2.68
C ILE A 53 -1.48 1.83 3.65
N GLY A 54 -2.15 0.78 3.17
CA GLY A 54 -2.59 -0.35 3.98
C GLY A 54 -3.48 0.07 5.15
N TYR A 55 -3.25 -0.54 6.32
CA TYR A 55 -3.92 -0.15 7.57
C TYR A 55 -3.14 0.97 8.23
N SER A 56 -3.72 2.14 8.30
CA SER A 56 -3.09 3.33 8.87
C SER A 56 -3.91 3.95 9.99
N LEU A 57 -3.22 4.40 11.04
CA LEU A 57 -3.82 5.23 12.08
C LEU A 57 -3.75 6.69 11.65
N LEU A 58 -4.89 7.36 11.68
CA LEU A 58 -5.00 8.74 11.26
C LEU A 58 -5.41 9.62 12.45
N LEU A 59 -4.91 10.84 12.47
CA LEU A 59 -5.37 11.89 13.36
C LEU A 59 -6.31 12.86 12.64
N PRO A 60 -7.25 13.47 13.34
CA PRO A 60 -8.06 14.55 12.78
C PRO A 60 -7.19 15.68 12.23
N PRO A 61 -7.66 16.41 11.22
CA PRO A 61 -6.98 17.63 10.76
C PRO A 61 -6.74 18.60 11.91
N ARG A 62 -5.61 19.29 11.86
CA ARG A 62 -5.19 20.29 12.87
C ARG A 62 -4.87 19.71 14.26
N SER A 63 -4.71 18.40 14.41
CA SER A 63 -4.20 17.82 15.66
C SER A 63 -2.87 18.45 16.08
N PRO A 64 -2.62 18.63 17.39
CA PRO A 64 -1.36 19.20 17.86
C PRO A 64 -0.14 18.39 17.38
N LYS A 65 0.90 19.08 16.93
CA LYS A 65 2.14 18.44 16.43
C LYS A 65 2.77 17.52 17.48
N ASN A 66 2.67 17.88 18.76
CA ASN A 66 3.19 17.06 19.85
C ASN A 66 2.45 15.74 19.98
N THR A 67 1.13 15.73 19.85
CA THR A 67 0.30 14.50 19.84
C THR A 67 0.72 13.58 18.69
N LEU A 68 0.91 14.14 17.49
CA LEU A 68 1.41 13.37 16.34
C LEU A 68 2.78 12.73 16.59
N LYS A 69 3.71 13.50 17.21
CA LYS A 69 5.05 13.02 17.56
C LYS A 69 4.98 11.86 18.56
N ILE A 70 4.16 11.99 19.60
CA ILE A 70 3.98 10.96 20.64
C ILE A 70 3.41 9.68 20.02
N LEU A 71 2.36 9.79 19.20
CA LEU A 71 1.72 8.63 18.59
C LEU A 71 2.62 7.92 17.57
N ARG A 72 3.40 8.66 16.78
CA ARG A 72 4.41 8.06 15.89
C ARG A 72 5.45 7.27 16.68
N ALA A 73 5.97 7.86 17.76
CA ALA A 73 6.95 7.17 18.61
C ALA A 73 6.35 5.92 19.30
N ALA A 74 5.09 5.99 19.71
CA ALA A 74 4.39 4.84 20.29
C ALA A 74 4.18 3.73 19.25
N PHE A 75 3.80 4.08 18.02
CA PHE A 75 3.68 3.14 16.92
C PHE A 75 5.01 2.46 16.60
N ASP A 76 6.10 3.22 16.49
CA ASP A 76 7.43 2.69 16.21
C ASP A 76 7.90 1.70 17.29
N LYS A 77 7.55 1.93 18.56
CA LYS A 77 7.80 0.99 19.66
C LYS A 77 6.91 -0.25 19.56
N MET A 78 5.63 -0.07 19.28
CA MET A 78 4.66 -1.17 19.17
C MET A 78 5.05 -2.18 18.09
N VAL A 79 5.47 -1.73 16.92
CA VAL A 79 5.85 -2.64 15.83
C VAL A 79 7.16 -3.40 16.07
N GLN A 80 7.93 -3.00 17.09
CA GLN A 80 9.14 -3.69 17.54
C GLN A 80 8.89 -4.58 18.77
N ASP A 81 7.72 -4.49 19.39
CA ASP A 81 7.35 -5.26 20.57
C ASP A 81 7.23 -6.76 20.25
N LYS A 82 7.90 -7.58 21.05
CA LYS A 82 7.96 -9.03 20.82
C LYS A 82 6.59 -9.71 20.98
N GLN A 83 5.77 -9.22 21.92
CA GLN A 83 4.44 -9.79 22.16
C GLN A 83 3.52 -9.45 21.00
N PHE A 84 3.50 -8.19 20.57
CA PHE A 84 2.74 -7.73 19.40
C PHE A 84 3.12 -8.51 18.13
N ILE A 85 4.42 -8.66 17.85
CA ILE A 85 4.91 -9.44 16.70
C ILE A 85 4.46 -10.90 16.81
N GLY A 86 4.50 -11.47 18.02
CA GLY A 86 4.04 -12.83 18.28
C GLY A 86 2.55 -12.99 17.98
N ASP A 87 1.72 -12.05 18.39
CA ASP A 87 0.27 -12.12 18.18
C ASP A 87 -0.12 -11.93 16.71
N ILE A 88 0.56 -11.04 15.99
CA ILE A 88 0.43 -10.91 14.53
C ILE A 88 0.76 -12.22 13.81
N ARG A 89 1.84 -12.90 14.21
CA ARG A 89 2.24 -14.20 13.65
C ARG A 89 1.22 -15.31 13.94
N LYS A 90 0.67 -15.37 15.15
CA LYS A 90 -0.41 -16.33 15.51
C LYS A 90 -1.62 -16.17 14.59
N GLN A 91 -1.96 -14.95 14.23
CA GLN A 91 -3.04 -14.64 13.29
C GLN A 91 -2.66 -14.89 11.82
N ARG A 92 -1.44 -15.37 11.53
CA ARG A 92 -0.90 -15.59 10.18
C ARG A 92 -0.85 -14.32 9.31
N LEU A 93 -0.80 -13.16 9.94
CA LEU A 93 -0.66 -11.88 9.26
C LEU A 93 0.82 -11.55 9.01
N ARG A 94 1.07 -10.76 7.98
CA ARG A 94 2.41 -10.20 7.70
C ARG A 94 2.48 -8.80 8.29
N LEU A 95 3.46 -8.59 9.14
CA LEU A 95 3.79 -7.26 9.64
C LEU A 95 4.83 -6.62 8.70
N LEU A 96 4.43 -5.56 8.01
CA LEU A 96 5.26 -4.75 7.12
C LEU A 96 5.07 -3.28 7.50
N PRO A 97 5.67 -2.84 8.61
CA PRO A 97 5.44 -1.50 9.12
C PRO A 97 6.06 -0.44 8.21
N SER A 98 5.36 0.67 8.04
CA SER A 98 5.86 1.88 7.41
C SER A 98 5.83 3.03 8.41
N SER A 99 6.85 3.89 8.39
CA SER A 99 6.86 5.05 9.28
C SER A 99 5.76 6.05 8.89
N GLY A 100 5.23 6.78 9.87
CA GLY A 100 4.23 7.81 9.61
C GLY A 100 4.73 8.93 8.68
N LEU A 101 6.05 9.19 8.63
CA LEU A 101 6.66 10.12 7.68
C LEU A 101 6.63 9.57 6.25
N SER A 102 6.92 8.28 6.07
CA SER A 102 6.87 7.64 4.76
C SER A 102 5.46 7.65 4.18
N ILE A 103 4.46 7.33 5.01
CA ILE A 103 3.05 7.36 4.59
C ILE A 103 2.61 8.79 4.26
N GLN A 104 2.97 9.77 5.07
CA GLN A 104 2.67 11.18 4.80
C GLN A 104 3.24 11.62 3.45
N LYS A 105 4.52 11.34 3.21
CA LYS A 105 5.17 11.65 1.94
C LYS A 105 4.47 10.97 0.75
N LEU A 106 4.11 9.70 0.89
CA LEU A 106 3.41 8.95 -0.15
C LEU A 106 2.06 9.59 -0.51
N VAL A 107 1.29 10.02 0.48
CA VAL A 107 0.01 10.73 0.27
C VAL A 107 0.23 12.09 -0.37
N ASP A 108 1.19 12.88 0.13
CA ASP A 108 1.52 14.19 -0.42
C ASP A 108 1.96 14.10 -1.89
N ASP A 109 2.80 13.11 -2.21
CA ASP A 109 3.26 12.85 -3.58
C ASP A 109 2.11 12.40 -4.48
N ALA A 110 1.21 11.54 -3.99
CA ALA A 110 0.04 11.10 -4.73
C ALA A 110 -0.90 12.28 -5.05
N ILE A 111 -1.15 13.17 -4.08
CA ILE A 111 -1.98 14.37 -4.27
C ILE A 111 -1.34 15.31 -5.28
N LYS A 112 -0.03 15.60 -5.15
CA LYS A 112 0.70 16.52 -6.04
C LYS A 112 0.76 16.03 -7.48
N THR A 113 0.90 14.72 -7.69
CA THR A 113 1.04 14.14 -9.03
C THR A 113 -0.30 13.86 -9.70
N THR A 114 -1.42 13.93 -8.97
CA THR A 114 -2.75 13.67 -9.52
C THR A 114 -3.32 14.92 -10.19
N THR A 115 -3.30 14.94 -11.51
CA THR A 115 -3.85 16.04 -12.33
C THR A 115 -5.35 15.86 -12.58
N THR A 116 -6.03 16.93 -13.01
CA THR A 116 -7.43 16.88 -13.47
C THR A 116 -7.60 15.88 -14.62
N ALA A 117 -6.68 15.85 -15.56
CA ALA A 117 -6.67 14.90 -16.66
C ALA A 117 -6.58 13.44 -16.18
N SER A 118 -5.68 13.16 -15.21
CA SER A 118 -5.56 11.83 -14.61
C SER A 118 -6.87 11.39 -13.91
N LYS A 119 -7.53 12.30 -13.20
CA LYS A 119 -8.82 12.03 -12.56
C LYS A 119 -9.91 11.71 -13.57
N ALA A 120 -10.01 12.52 -14.64
CA ALA A 120 -11.00 12.30 -15.72
C ALA A 120 -10.75 10.96 -16.42
N ARG A 121 -9.50 10.64 -16.73
CA ARG A 121 -9.11 9.38 -17.35
C ARG A 121 -9.47 8.18 -16.45
N LEU A 122 -9.16 8.25 -15.14
CA LEU A 122 -9.49 7.21 -14.19
C LEU A 122 -11.02 6.99 -14.09
N ARG A 123 -11.79 8.09 -14.04
CA ARG A 123 -13.27 8.01 -14.05
C ARG A 123 -13.79 7.33 -15.32
N SER A 124 -13.26 7.65 -16.48
CA SER A 124 -13.68 7.01 -17.74
C SER A 124 -13.39 5.52 -17.78
N ILE A 125 -12.31 5.06 -17.12
CA ILE A 125 -11.97 3.64 -17.03
C ILE A 125 -12.86 2.89 -16.03
N ILE A 126 -13.09 3.47 -14.85
CA ILE A 126 -13.85 2.80 -13.77
C ILE A 126 -15.35 2.81 -14.07
N PHE A 127 -15.87 3.87 -14.65
CA PHE A 127 -17.31 4.08 -14.89
C PHE A 127 -17.66 4.06 -16.38
N ALA A 128 -16.81 3.47 -17.22
CA ALA A 128 -17.16 3.20 -18.61
C ALA A 128 -18.41 2.29 -18.63
N LYS A 129 -19.51 2.83 -19.21
CA LYS A 129 -20.72 2.05 -19.48
C LYS A 129 -20.56 1.35 -20.82
#